data_651730a1332bd5334b5c9519c00d180a
#
_entry.id   651730a1332bd5334b5c9519c00d180a
#
_cell.length_a   1.000
_cell.length_b   1.000
_cell.length_c   1.000
_cell.angle_alpha   90.00
_cell.angle_beta   90.00
_cell.angle_gamma   90.00
#
_symmetry.space_group_name_H-M   'P 1'
#
loop_
_entity.id
_entity.type
_entity.pdbx_description
1 polymer ?
#
loop_
_entity_poly.entity_id
_entity_poly.type
_entity_poly.pdbx_seq_one_letter_code
_entity_poly.pdbx_strand_id
1 'polypeptide(L)'
;MPMREPRPASFFRLTLGGKESVGVFKEASGFDSETEVIEHKSIDANGRPYTRNVAGGLKWSNITLKRGVDEQKDIWAWRKQVIDKGADAARVDGTIELCDIDGGTIATYQFVQGWPIKYVAATLDASTNNVALEELHICHEGFTRE
;
A
#
# COMPACT_ATOMS: atom_id res chain seq x y z
N MET A 1 20.27 -27.70 -6.43
CA MET A 1 19.10 -27.00 -5.85
C MET A 1 18.02 -26.85 -6.89
N PRO A 2 16.81 -27.31 -6.59
CA PRO A 2 15.74 -27.06 -7.53
C PRO A 2 15.46 -25.56 -7.59
N MET A 3 15.34 -25.05 -8.80
CA MET A 3 14.89 -23.67 -9.00
C MET A 3 13.43 -23.57 -8.56
N ARG A 4 13.13 -22.63 -7.68
CA ARG A 4 11.75 -22.36 -7.30
C ARG A 4 11.10 -21.53 -8.40
N GLU A 5 10.03 -22.05 -8.95
CA GLU A 5 9.24 -21.28 -9.89
C GLU A 5 8.48 -20.17 -9.14
N PRO A 6 8.36 -18.97 -9.74
CA PRO A 6 7.53 -17.94 -9.15
C PRO A 6 6.08 -18.43 -9.01
N ARG A 7 5.51 -18.24 -7.84
CA ARG A 7 4.11 -18.62 -7.59
C ARG A 7 3.21 -17.49 -8.10
N PRO A 8 2.15 -17.83 -8.86
CA PRO A 8 1.23 -16.80 -9.31
C PRO A 8 0.44 -16.21 -8.15
N ALA A 9 0.41 -14.88 -8.10
CA ALA A 9 -0.40 -14.16 -7.13
C ALA A 9 -1.88 -14.28 -7.51
N SER A 10 -2.74 -14.49 -6.53
CA SER A 10 -4.18 -14.58 -6.75
C SER A 10 -4.96 -13.45 -6.08
N PHE A 11 -4.63 -13.12 -4.84
CA PHE A 11 -5.34 -12.10 -4.11
C PHE A 11 -4.46 -11.51 -2.99
N PHE A 12 -4.92 -10.38 -2.43
CA PHE A 12 -4.27 -9.71 -1.31
C PHE A 12 -5.22 -9.70 -0.11
N ARG A 13 -4.68 -9.97 1.07
CA ARG A 13 -5.45 -9.95 2.31
C ARG A 13 -4.97 -8.78 3.17
N LEU A 14 -5.90 -7.93 3.60
CA LEU A 14 -5.62 -6.81 4.49
C LEU A 14 -6.03 -7.17 5.92
N THR A 15 -5.12 -6.97 6.86
CA THR A 15 -5.35 -7.14 8.29
C THR A 15 -4.96 -5.85 9.00
N LEU A 16 -5.82 -5.35 9.86
CA LEU A 16 -5.59 -4.11 10.61
C LEU A 16 -5.45 -4.40 12.10
N GLY A 17 -4.36 -3.89 12.69
CA GLY A 17 -4.18 -3.88 14.14
C GLY A 17 -4.23 -5.23 14.83
N GLY A 18 -3.77 -6.30 14.19
CA GLY A 18 -3.80 -7.64 14.77
C GLY A 18 -5.19 -8.26 14.89
N LYS A 19 -6.21 -7.60 14.34
CA LYS A 19 -7.57 -8.12 14.26
C LYS A 19 -7.69 -9.09 13.09
N GLU A 20 -8.87 -9.71 12.97
CA GLU A 20 -9.15 -10.56 11.82
C GLU A 20 -9.06 -9.78 10.51
N SER A 21 -8.88 -10.50 9.42
CA SER A 21 -8.79 -9.92 8.09
C SER A 21 -9.96 -8.97 7.81
N VAL A 22 -9.64 -7.76 7.39
CA VAL A 22 -10.64 -6.75 7.05
C VAL A 22 -11.22 -6.99 5.66
N GLY A 23 -10.44 -7.62 4.79
CA GLY A 23 -10.94 -7.89 3.45
C GLY A 23 -9.90 -8.52 2.55
N VAL A 24 -10.39 -8.99 1.43
CA VAL A 24 -9.58 -9.58 0.36
C VAL A 24 -9.69 -8.69 -0.86
N PHE A 25 -8.57 -8.39 -1.49
CA PHE A 25 -8.49 -7.45 -2.60
C PHE A 25 -7.90 -8.14 -3.83
N LYS A 26 -8.34 -7.69 -4.98
CA LYS A 26 -7.92 -8.21 -6.27
C LYS A 26 -6.62 -7.57 -6.75
N GLU A 27 -6.43 -6.29 -6.46
CA GLU A 27 -5.26 -5.53 -6.87
C GLU A 27 -4.70 -4.74 -5.71
N ALA A 28 -3.38 -4.62 -5.67
CA ALA A 28 -2.67 -3.78 -4.71
C ALA A 28 -1.49 -3.13 -5.42
N SER A 29 -1.24 -1.86 -5.13
CA SER A 29 -0.12 -1.11 -5.68
C SER A 29 0.37 -0.08 -4.68
N GLY A 30 1.49 0.57 -4.99
CA GLY A 30 2.04 1.60 -4.11
C GLY A 30 3.03 1.08 -3.08
N PHE A 31 3.54 -0.13 -3.24
CA PHE A 31 4.58 -0.67 -2.36
C PHE A 31 5.95 -0.15 -2.79
N ASP A 32 6.06 1.19 -2.81
CA ASP A 32 7.24 1.87 -3.30
C ASP A 32 7.87 2.71 -2.21
N SER A 33 9.20 2.78 -2.23
CA SER A 33 9.94 3.71 -1.42
C SER A 33 11.00 4.38 -2.26
N GLU A 34 11.26 5.64 -1.98
CA GLU A 34 12.23 6.42 -2.70
C GLU A 34 13.01 7.28 -1.73
N THR A 35 14.32 7.35 -1.96
CA THR A 35 15.18 8.28 -1.24
C THR A 35 15.51 9.44 -2.17
N GLU A 36 15.21 10.65 -1.71
CA GLU A 36 15.55 11.85 -2.45
C GLU A 36 17.06 11.99 -2.60
N VAL A 37 17.49 12.37 -3.81
CA VAL A 37 18.92 12.60 -4.07
C VAL A 37 19.17 14.10 -4.05
N ILE A 38 20.14 14.51 -3.23
CA ILE A 38 20.58 15.91 -3.16
C ILE A 38 21.96 15.99 -3.85
N GLU A 39 22.04 16.82 -4.89
CA GLU A 39 23.30 17.08 -5.55
C GLU A 39 24.11 18.10 -4.76
N HIS A 40 25.35 17.74 -4.44
CA HIS A 40 26.28 18.61 -3.75
C HIS A 40 27.49 18.85 -4.64
N LYS A 41 27.71 20.09 -5.04
CA LYS A 41 28.87 20.48 -5.84
C LYS A 41 30.04 20.78 -4.92
N SER A 42 31.17 20.18 -5.19
CA SER A 42 32.39 20.34 -4.40
C SER A 42 33.60 20.46 -5.29
N ILE A 43 34.75 20.75 -4.71
CA ILE A 43 36.04 20.87 -5.41
C ILE A 43 37.00 19.87 -4.79
N ASP A 44 37.69 19.09 -5.63
CA ASP A 44 38.67 18.11 -5.17
C ASP A 44 40.01 18.78 -4.79
N ALA A 45 40.97 18.01 -4.31
CA ALA A 45 42.28 18.50 -3.90
C ALA A 45 43.08 19.13 -5.03
N ASN A 46 42.75 18.80 -6.29
CA ASN A 46 43.42 19.37 -7.48
C ASN A 46 42.64 20.57 -8.04
N GLY A 47 41.65 21.07 -7.35
CA GLY A 47 40.87 22.24 -7.77
C GLY A 47 39.83 21.92 -8.86
N ARG A 48 39.55 20.66 -9.12
CA ARG A 48 38.55 20.25 -10.13
C ARG A 48 37.18 20.16 -9.50
N PRO A 49 36.16 20.76 -10.14
CA PRO A 49 34.77 20.60 -9.64
C PRO A 49 34.27 19.19 -9.87
N TYR A 50 33.51 18.67 -8.88
CA TYR A 50 32.80 17.41 -9.02
C TYR A 50 31.46 17.51 -8.32
N THR A 51 30.54 16.63 -8.73
CA THR A 51 29.20 16.55 -8.15
C THR A 51 29.08 15.27 -7.33
N ARG A 52 28.64 15.41 -6.09
CA ARG A 52 28.37 14.27 -5.21
C ARG A 52 26.88 14.17 -4.96
N ASN A 53 26.34 12.98 -5.10
CA ASN A 53 24.94 12.69 -4.81
C ASN A 53 24.83 12.23 -3.36
N VAL A 54 24.07 12.98 -2.57
CA VAL A 54 23.88 12.71 -1.14
C VAL A 54 22.42 12.30 -0.92
N ALA A 55 22.20 11.35 -0.02
CA ALA A 55 20.85 10.91 0.33
C ALA A 55 20.10 12.00 1.09
N GLY A 56 18.91 12.33 0.63
CA GLY A 56 17.99 13.24 1.30
C GLY A 56 16.89 12.49 2.05
N GLY A 57 15.68 13.02 2.01
CA GLY A 57 14.55 12.45 2.71
C GLY A 57 14.04 11.16 2.08
N LEU A 58 13.46 10.32 2.91
CA LEU A 58 12.80 9.08 2.47
C LEU A 58 11.31 9.36 2.21
N LYS A 59 10.80 8.87 1.10
CA LYS A 59 9.41 9.02 0.71
C LYS A 59 8.75 7.67 0.54
N TRP A 60 7.52 7.57 0.99
CA TRP A 60 6.69 6.39 0.85
C TRP A 60 5.47 6.72 0.00
N SER A 61 5.16 5.85 -0.96
CA SER A 61 3.95 5.99 -1.76
C SER A 61 2.74 5.51 -0.98
N ASN A 62 1.57 6.06 -1.30
CA ASN A 62 0.32 5.56 -0.74
C ASN A 62 0.02 4.18 -1.31
N ILE A 63 -0.52 3.30 -0.47
CA ILE A 63 -0.93 1.97 -0.90
C ILE A 63 -2.36 2.06 -1.45
N THR A 64 -2.59 1.52 -2.62
CA THR A 64 -3.91 1.47 -3.25
C THR A 64 -4.38 0.03 -3.34
N LEU A 65 -5.57 -0.25 -2.80
CA LEU A 65 -6.19 -1.56 -2.83
C LEU A 65 -7.50 -1.48 -3.60
N LYS A 66 -7.76 -2.48 -4.44
CA LYS A 66 -8.99 -2.55 -5.25
C LYS A 66 -9.66 -3.90 -5.08
N ARG A 67 -10.97 -3.88 -4.96
CA ARG A 67 -11.78 -5.10 -4.90
C ARG A 67 -13.16 -4.87 -5.54
N GLY A 68 -13.88 -5.97 -5.82
CA GLY A 68 -15.29 -5.88 -6.20
C GLY A 68 -16.13 -5.39 -5.03
N VAL A 69 -17.13 -4.60 -5.32
CA VAL A 69 -18.08 -4.14 -4.30
C VAL A 69 -18.94 -5.32 -3.85
N ASP A 70 -19.02 -5.53 -2.55
CA ASP A 70 -19.86 -6.57 -1.94
C ASP A 70 -20.63 -5.99 -0.74
N GLU A 71 -21.19 -6.84 0.08
CA GLU A 71 -21.97 -6.43 1.25
C GLU A 71 -21.09 -6.00 2.43
N GLN A 72 -19.79 -6.26 2.39
CA GLN A 72 -18.89 -5.91 3.46
C GLN A 72 -18.59 -4.41 3.48
N LYS A 73 -18.70 -3.82 4.65
CA LYS A 73 -18.54 -2.37 4.83
C LYS A 73 -17.29 -2.00 5.62
N ASP A 74 -16.36 -2.93 5.82
CA ASP A 74 -15.24 -2.76 6.73
C ASP A 74 -14.30 -1.61 6.30
N ILE A 75 -13.99 -1.52 5.00
CA ILE A 75 -13.11 -0.45 4.52
C ILE A 75 -13.81 0.91 4.53
N TRP A 76 -15.11 0.93 4.25
CA TRP A 76 -15.89 2.15 4.37
C TRP A 76 -15.96 2.61 5.83
N ALA A 77 -16.17 1.67 6.77
CA ALA A 77 -16.20 1.99 8.20
C ALA A 77 -14.88 2.62 8.66
N TRP A 78 -13.75 2.09 8.18
CA TRP A 78 -12.43 2.65 8.49
C TRP A 78 -12.27 4.07 7.92
N ARG A 79 -12.68 4.28 6.68
CA ARG A 79 -12.67 5.62 6.06
C ARG A 79 -13.57 6.59 6.80
N LYS A 80 -14.73 6.13 7.25
CA LYS A 80 -15.68 6.93 8.00
C LYS A 80 -15.10 7.41 9.33
N GLN A 81 -14.24 6.63 9.97
CA GLN A 81 -13.56 7.07 11.19
C GLN A 81 -12.73 8.34 10.95
N VAL A 82 -12.06 8.42 9.79
CA VAL A 82 -11.30 9.62 9.44
C VAL A 82 -12.23 10.82 9.25
N ILE A 83 -13.34 10.62 8.57
CA ILE A 83 -14.31 11.69 8.29
C ILE A 83 -14.95 12.22 9.57
N ASP A 84 -15.33 11.31 10.47
CA ASP A 84 -16.06 11.67 11.69
C ASP A 84 -15.15 12.10 12.84
N LYS A 85 -13.98 11.50 12.97
CA LYS A 85 -13.11 11.67 14.17
C LYS A 85 -11.69 12.15 13.84
N GLY A 86 -11.33 12.25 12.55
CA GLY A 86 -10.00 12.65 12.13
C GLY A 86 -9.05 11.48 11.92
N ALA A 87 -7.90 11.77 11.31
CA ALA A 87 -6.92 10.75 10.92
C ALA A 87 -6.35 9.97 12.10
N ASP A 88 -6.11 10.63 13.23
CA ASP A 88 -5.47 9.99 14.39
C ASP A 88 -6.32 8.87 14.98
N ALA A 89 -7.65 8.99 14.90
CA ALA A 89 -8.56 7.94 15.37
C ALA A 89 -8.50 6.67 14.52
N ALA A 90 -8.12 6.80 13.25
CA ALA A 90 -8.06 5.70 12.30
C ALA A 90 -6.66 5.13 12.12
N ARG A 91 -5.61 5.78 12.64
CA ARG A 91 -4.23 5.30 12.48
C ARG A 91 -4.04 3.94 13.12
N VAL A 92 -3.49 3.02 12.35
CA VAL A 92 -3.26 1.65 12.79
C VAL A 92 -2.12 1.03 12.00
N ASP A 93 -1.40 0.11 12.65
CA ASP A 93 -0.45 -0.73 11.94
C ASP A 93 -1.23 -1.85 11.25
N GLY A 94 -0.83 -2.18 10.06
CA GLY A 94 -1.54 -3.20 9.29
C GLY A 94 -0.61 -4.09 8.50
N THR A 95 -1.18 -5.17 7.99
CA THR A 95 -0.46 -6.17 7.20
C THR A 95 -1.21 -6.42 5.91
N ILE A 96 -0.48 -6.47 4.81
CA ILE A 96 -1.00 -6.87 3.51
C ILE A 96 -0.25 -8.11 3.07
N GLU A 97 -0.98 -9.21 2.92
CA GLU A 97 -0.43 -10.49 2.48
C GLU A 97 -0.77 -10.73 1.02
N LEU A 98 0.25 -11.04 0.23
CA LEU A 98 0.07 -11.52 -1.14
C LEU A 98 -0.11 -13.02 -1.07
N CYS A 99 -1.24 -13.53 -1.56
CA CYS A 99 -1.61 -14.93 -1.45
C CYS A 99 -1.73 -15.59 -2.82
N ASP A 100 -1.47 -16.90 -2.86
CA ASP A 100 -1.75 -17.72 -4.04
C ASP A 100 -3.20 -18.21 -4.04
N ILE A 101 -3.57 -18.98 -5.06
CA ILE A 101 -4.94 -19.48 -5.22
C ILE A 101 -5.38 -20.41 -4.09
N ASP A 102 -4.43 -21.07 -3.45
CA ASP A 102 -4.69 -21.99 -2.34
C ASP A 102 -4.74 -21.28 -0.98
N GLY A 103 -4.53 -19.98 -0.97
CA GLY A 103 -4.51 -19.18 0.25
C GLY A 103 -3.16 -19.12 0.95
N GLY A 104 -2.13 -19.74 0.38
CA GLY A 104 -0.77 -19.68 0.93
C GLY A 104 -0.15 -18.32 0.74
N THR A 105 0.55 -17.82 1.76
CA THR A 105 1.18 -16.50 1.73
C THR A 105 2.47 -16.55 0.91
N ILE A 106 2.57 -15.67 -0.10
CA ILE A 106 3.77 -15.50 -0.94
C ILE A 106 4.68 -14.43 -0.36
N ALA A 107 4.10 -13.32 0.05
CA ALA A 107 4.83 -12.18 0.60
C ALA A 107 3.96 -11.43 1.59
N THR A 108 4.59 -10.85 2.61
CA THR A 108 3.89 -10.08 3.64
C THR A 108 4.52 -8.70 3.74
N TYR A 109 3.68 -7.68 3.70
CA TYR A 109 4.09 -6.28 3.86
C TYR A 109 3.41 -5.73 5.10
N GLN A 110 4.20 -5.20 6.04
CA GLN A 110 3.67 -4.53 7.23
C GLN A 110 3.86 -3.03 7.09
N PHE A 111 2.78 -2.27 7.24
CA PHE A 111 2.85 -0.83 7.26
C PHE A 111 2.55 -0.30 8.66
N VAL A 112 3.07 0.89 8.97
CA VAL A 112 2.90 1.52 10.27
C VAL A 112 2.12 2.82 10.14
N GLN A 113 1.29 3.11 11.14
CA GLN A 113 0.50 4.33 11.23
C GLN A 113 -0.30 4.62 9.97
N GLY A 114 -0.90 3.57 9.42
CA GLY A 114 -1.72 3.69 8.21
C GLY A 114 -3.12 4.21 8.50
N TRP A 115 -3.63 5.02 7.60
CA TRP A 115 -5.01 5.50 7.64
C TRP A 115 -5.51 5.75 6.22
N PRO A 116 -6.82 5.57 5.97
CA PRO A 116 -7.35 5.72 4.63
C PRO A 116 -7.56 7.18 4.27
N ILE A 117 -6.80 7.66 3.28
CA ILE A 117 -6.90 9.06 2.82
C ILE A 117 -8.00 9.24 1.79
N LYS A 118 -8.39 8.16 1.10
CA LYS A 118 -9.34 8.24 0.01
C LYS A 118 -10.07 6.92 -0.15
N TYR A 119 -11.36 7.00 -0.37
CA TYR A 119 -12.21 5.87 -0.75
C TYR A 119 -12.92 6.24 -2.05
N VAL A 120 -12.81 5.36 -3.05
CA VAL A 120 -13.45 5.56 -4.34
C VAL A 120 -14.47 4.45 -4.54
N ALA A 121 -15.75 4.81 -4.62
CA ALA A 121 -16.77 3.91 -5.09
C ALA A 121 -16.69 3.87 -6.61
N ALA A 122 -16.78 2.69 -7.19
CA ALA A 122 -16.74 2.55 -8.63
C ALA A 122 -17.93 3.26 -9.27
N THR A 123 -17.75 3.66 -10.54
CA THR A 123 -18.86 4.17 -11.33
C THR A 123 -19.92 3.08 -11.44
N LEU A 124 -21.10 3.35 -10.88
CA LEU A 124 -22.21 2.42 -10.90
C LEU A 124 -23.01 2.63 -12.18
N ASP A 125 -22.82 1.77 -13.14
CA ASP A 125 -23.54 1.79 -14.41
C ASP A 125 -24.25 0.43 -14.60
N ALA A 126 -25.57 0.46 -14.42
CA ALA A 126 -26.38 -0.75 -14.53
C ALA A 126 -26.48 -1.27 -15.97
N SER A 127 -26.08 -0.47 -16.96
CA SER A 127 -26.13 -0.89 -18.36
C SER A 127 -24.91 -1.69 -18.80
N THR A 128 -23.85 -1.74 -17.97
CA THR A 128 -22.66 -2.51 -18.27
C THR A 128 -22.63 -3.80 -17.46
N ASN A 129 -22.00 -4.84 -18.03
CA ASN A 129 -21.81 -6.12 -17.35
C ASN A 129 -20.54 -6.16 -16.50
N ASN A 130 -19.89 -5.03 -16.30
CA ASN A 130 -18.67 -4.94 -15.52
C ASN A 130 -18.98 -4.98 -14.03
N VAL A 131 -18.14 -5.71 -13.30
CA VAL A 131 -18.21 -5.74 -11.84
C VAL A 131 -17.82 -4.36 -11.31
N ALA A 132 -18.65 -3.78 -10.43
CA ALA A 132 -18.31 -2.54 -9.76
C ALA A 132 -17.10 -2.76 -8.85
N LEU A 133 -16.13 -1.87 -8.93
CA LEU A 133 -14.91 -1.94 -8.12
C LEU A 133 -14.90 -0.80 -7.10
N GLU A 134 -14.32 -1.05 -5.96
CA GLU A 134 -14.03 0.00 -4.98
C GLU A 134 -12.53 0.07 -4.73
N GLU A 135 -12.05 1.28 -4.46
CA GLU A 135 -10.64 1.54 -4.20
C GLU A 135 -10.46 2.14 -2.82
N LEU A 136 -9.40 1.73 -2.15
CA LEU A 136 -8.97 2.30 -0.88
C LEU A 136 -7.53 2.76 -1.02
N HIS A 137 -7.27 4.02 -0.67
CA HIS A 137 -5.93 4.59 -0.66
C HIS A 137 -5.49 4.79 0.78
N ILE A 138 -4.36 4.20 1.14
CA ILE A 138 -3.81 4.22 2.50
C ILE A 138 -2.54 5.07 2.53
N CYS A 139 -2.52 6.06 3.39
CA CYS A 139 -1.32 6.81 3.73
C CYS A 139 -0.68 6.16 4.96
N HIS A 140 0.63 6.04 4.98
CA HIS A 140 1.36 5.38 6.07
C HIS A 140 2.72 6.03 6.29
N GLU A 141 3.40 5.65 7.36
CA GLU A 141 4.71 6.18 7.71
C GLU A 141 5.87 5.23 7.36
N GLY A 142 5.58 4.19 6.64
CA GLY A 142 6.57 3.24 6.15
C GLY A 142 6.04 1.82 6.15
N PHE A 143 6.69 0.94 5.38
CA PHE A 143 6.39 -0.48 5.39
C PHE A 143 7.68 -1.30 5.35
N THR A 144 7.58 -2.54 5.79
CA THR A 144 8.64 -3.54 5.66
C THR A 144 8.07 -4.78 4.98
N ARG A 145 8.91 -5.46 4.23
CA ARG A 145 8.58 -6.77 3.66
C ARG A 145 9.19 -7.86 4.52
N GLU A 146 8.35 -8.77 4.95
CA GLU A 146 8.75 -9.96 5.70
C GLU A 146 8.91 -11.17 4.81
#